data_787f7ce2dedd6088fd1888a38afa2f8c
#
_entry.id   787f7ce2dedd6088fd1888a38afa2f8c
#
_cell.length_a   1.000
_cell.length_b   1.000
_cell.length_c   1.000
_cell.angle_alpha   90.00
_cell.angle_beta   90.00
_cell.angle_gamma   90.00
#
_symmetry.space_group_name_H-M   'P 1'
#
loop_
_entity.id
_entity.type
_entity.pdbx_description
1 polymer ?
#
loop_
_entity_poly.entity_id
_entity_poly.type
_entity_poly.pdbx_seq_one_letter_code
_entity_poly.pdbx_strand_id
1 'polypeptide(L)'
;GAEMWKKVAEAFTAQTGIKVDLTTDKKLEDVIGPSMQGGDYPDVVHLATGREAALTEQFIKGNLIADITDVLSMTVPGESKKVSEKIAGGFTDTSLTNPYGDGKTYLAPMFYSPCGLFYNAGFLKEKGWDVPKTWDEMWALGDKAAAEGTYLFTYPTTGYFDAFFYALMYAAGGPDFFNKATHYEEGI
;
A
#
# COMPACT_ATOMS: atom_id res chain seq x y z
N GLY A 1 -12.15 -6.92 7.13
CA GLY A 1 -11.48 -7.43 8.22
C GLY A 1 -11.51 -8.93 8.41
N ALA A 2 -11.39 -9.36 9.64
CA ALA A 2 -11.23 -10.77 10.03
C ALA A 2 -12.31 -11.70 9.45
N GLU A 3 -13.57 -11.29 9.44
CA GLU A 3 -14.68 -12.09 8.90
C GLU A 3 -14.55 -12.38 7.41
N MET A 4 -14.01 -11.45 6.64
CA MET A 4 -13.74 -11.68 5.21
C MET A 4 -12.67 -12.76 5.04
N TRP A 5 -11.57 -12.66 5.77
CA TRP A 5 -10.48 -13.63 5.70
C TRP A 5 -10.90 -15.02 6.16
N LYS A 6 -11.77 -15.11 7.17
CA LYS A 6 -12.35 -16.37 7.60
C LYS A 6 -13.13 -17.06 6.46
N LYS A 7 -13.98 -16.30 5.76
CA LYS A 7 -14.72 -16.82 4.60
C LYS A 7 -13.80 -17.25 3.45
N VAL A 8 -12.72 -16.50 3.20
CA VAL A 8 -11.71 -16.86 2.20
C VAL A 8 -11.02 -18.17 2.58
N ALA A 9 -10.61 -18.33 3.84
CA ALA A 9 -9.99 -19.53 4.37
C ALA A 9 -10.94 -20.76 4.29
N GLU A 10 -12.19 -20.58 4.66
CA GLU A 10 -13.23 -21.61 4.53
C GLU A 10 -13.44 -22.06 3.08
N ALA A 11 -13.52 -21.11 2.14
CA ALA A 11 -13.68 -21.39 0.72
C ALA A 11 -12.45 -22.13 0.14
N PHE A 12 -11.24 -21.70 0.53
CA PHE A 12 -10.00 -22.36 0.15
C PHE A 12 -9.95 -23.80 0.66
N THR A 13 -10.28 -23.99 1.94
CA THR A 13 -10.32 -25.34 2.54
C THR A 13 -11.35 -26.24 1.82
N ALA A 14 -12.52 -25.70 1.50
CA ALA A 14 -13.56 -26.45 0.78
C ALA A 14 -13.11 -26.87 -0.63
N GLN A 15 -12.33 -26.04 -1.29
CA GLN A 15 -11.85 -26.29 -2.65
C GLN A 15 -10.64 -27.25 -2.69
N THR A 16 -9.74 -27.15 -1.71
CA THR A 16 -8.43 -27.82 -1.76
C THR A 16 -8.28 -28.96 -0.76
N GLY A 17 -9.11 -29.02 0.28
CA GLY A 17 -8.95 -29.91 1.43
C GLY A 17 -7.88 -29.45 2.42
N ILE A 18 -7.16 -28.37 2.14
CA ILE A 18 -6.10 -27.83 3.01
C ILE A 18 -6.75 -26.98 4.08
N LYS A 19 -6.51 -27.33 5.34
CA LYS A 19 -6.98 -26.53 6.48
C LYS A 19 -6.16 -25.27 6.61
N VAL A 20 -6.82 -24.16 6.92
CA VAL A 20 -6.19 -22.88 7.21
C VAL A 20 -6.36 -22.57 8.69
N ASP A 21 -5.25 -22.38 9.38
CA ASP A 21 -5.21 -21.79 10.72
C ASP A 21 -5.00 -20.29 10.57
N LEU A 22 -6.03 -19.51 10.89
CA LEU A 22 -6.08 -18.07 10.61
C LEU A 22 -5.90 -17.27 11.89
N THR A 23 -4.76 -16.62 12.02
CA THR A 23 -4.51 -15.61 13.05
C THR A 23 -4.77 -14.20 12.50
N THR A 24 -5.56 -13.41 13.20
CA THR A 24 -5.81 -12.01 12.84
C THR A 24 -5.59 -11.11 14.05
N ASP A 25 -4.79 -10.07 13.87
CA ASP A 25 -4.56 -9.04 14.90
C ASP A 25 -4.53 -7.64 14.27
N LYS A 26 -4.93 -6.63 15.03
CA LYS A 26 -4.84 -5.22 14.60
C LYS A 26 -3.41 -4.70 14.63
N LYS A 27 -2.60 -5.26 15.52
CA LYS A 27 -1.18 -5.01 15.68
C LYS A 27 -0.38 -6.27 15.34
N LEU A 28 -0.61 -6.79 14.13
CA LEU A 28 0.02 -8.02 13.68
C LEU A 28 1.56 -7.94 13.76
N GLU A 29 2.12 -6.76 13.58
CA GLU A 29 3.55 -6.48 13.69
C GLU A 29 4.12 -6.87 15.07
N ASP A 30 3.39 -6.65 16.15
CA ASP A 30 3.85 -6.97 17.51
C ASP A 30 3.89 -8.50 17.73
N VAL A 31 3.06 -9.25 17.00
CA VAL A 31 2.96 -10.71 17.12
C VAL A 31 3.93 -11.40 16.16
N ILE A 32 3.96 -10.98 14.90
CA ILE A 32 4.65 -11.71 13.84
C ILE A 32 6.16 -11.45 13.82
N GLY A 33 6.61 -10.27 14.22
CA GLY A 33 8.03 -9.93 14.23
C GLY A 33 8.86 -10.91 15.07
N PRO A 34 8.54 -11.08 16.36
CA PRO A 34 9.22 -12.05 17.23
C PRO A 34 9.10 -13.49 16.75
N SER A 35 7.92 -13.91 16.25
CA SER A 35 7.67 -15.25 15.74
C SER A 35 8.61 -15.57 14.57
N MET A 36 8.66 -14.70 13.56
CA MET A 36 9.52 -14.89 12.40
C MET A 36 11.02 -14.84 12.74
N GLN A 37 11.42 -13.99 13.66
CA GLN A 37 12.81 -13.96 14.15
C GLN A 37 13.16 -15.24 14.93
N GLY A 38 12.20 -15.82 15.60
CA GLY A 38 12.34 -17.11 16.32
C GLY A 38 12.31 -18.35 15.42
N GLY A 39 12.06 -18.18 14.11
CA GLY A 39 11.98 -19.29 13.16
C GLY A 39 10.60 -19.95 13.08
N ASP A 40 9.58 -19.36 13.68
CA ASP A 40 8.18 -19.78 13.55
C ASP A 40 7.51 -18.99 12.43
N TYR A 41 7.54 -19.55 11.23
CA TYR A 41 7.08 -18.91 10.00
C TYR A 41 5.67 -19.37 9.64
N PRO A 42 4.69 -18.48 9.53
CA PRO A 42 3.43 -18.80 8.88
C PRO A 42 3.64 -18.98 7.37
N ASP A 43 2.84 -19.84 6.75
CA ASP A 43 2.93 -20.07 5.29
C ASP A 43 2.60 -18.82 4.47
N VAL A 44 1.67 -17.99 4.96
CA VAL A 44 1.25 -16.76 4.30
C VAL A 44 1.06 -15.65 5.32
N VAL A 45 1.65 -14.48 5.04
CA VAL A 45 1.46 -13.26 5.81
C VAL A 45 0.77 -12.21 4.96
N HIS A 46 -0.34 -11.66 5.45
CA HIS A 46 -1.00 -10.52 4.83
C HIS A 46 -0.78 -9.26 5.67
N LEU A 47 0.04 -8.35 5.15
CA LEU A 47 0.37 -7.07 5.77
C LEU A 47 0.08 -5.92 4.79
N ALA A 48 -0.30 -4.77 5.33
CA ALA A 48 -0.18 -3.53 4.58
C ALA A 48 1.31 -3.15 4.46
N THR A 49 1.70 -2.59 3.32
CA THR A 49 3.02 -1.98 3.14
C THR A 49 3.13 -0.68 3.95
N GLY A 50 4.35 -0.22 4.23
CA GLY A 50 4.57 0.98 5.02
C GLY A 50 4.28 0.82 6.52
N ARG A 51 4.38 -0.39 7.04
CA ARG A 51 4.28 -0.64 8.49
C ARG A 51 5.44 -0.03 9.26
N GLU A 52 5.20 0.25 10.53
CA GLU A 52 6.20 0.76 11.46
C GLU A 52 7.47 -0.10 11.45
N ALA A 53 8.62 0.54 11.70
CA ALA A 53 9.94 -0.09 11.71
C ALA A 53 10.32 -0.83 10.41
N ALA A 54 9.73 -0.48 9.27
CA ALA A 54 9.98 -1.11 7.98
C ALA A 54 9.90 -2.66 8.05
N LEU A 55 8.86 -3.18 8.71
CA LEU A 55 8.74 -4.59 9.06
C LEU A 55 8.87 -5.52 7.83
N THR A 56 8.20 -5.18 6.73
CA THR A 56 8.24 -5.97 5.50
C THR A 56 9.64 -6.00 4.89
N GLU A 57 10.30 -4.85 4.87
CA GLU A 57 11.68 -4.69 4.38
C GLU A 57 12.67 -5.48 5.25
N GLN A 58 12.47 -5.51 6.56
CA GLN A 58 13.27 -6.34 7.46
C GLN A 58 13.10 -7.83 7.17
N PHE A 59 11.89 -8.29 6.87
CA PHE A 59 11.64 -9.69 6.49
C PHE A 59 12.34 -10.05 5.18
N ILE A 60 12.31 -9.18 4.18
CA ILE A 60 13.01 -9.38 2.91
C ILE A 60 14.52 -9.41 3.14
N LYS A 61 15.07 -8.41 3.84
CA LYS A 61 16.50 -8.31 4.14
C LYS A 61 17.01 -9.48 4.98
N GLY A 62 16.18 -9.97 5.88
CA GLY A 62 16.47 -11.14 6.71
C GLY A 62 16.29 -12.49 6.01
N ASN A 63 15.88 -12.52 4.74
CA ASN A 63 15.47 -13.72 4.02
C ASN A 63 14.39 -14.53 4.75
N LEU A 64 13.45 -13.85 5.40
CA LEU A 64 12.37 -14.46 6.16
C LEU A 64 11.10 -14.66 5.33
N ILE A 65 11.04 -14.10 4.13
CA ILE A 65 9.98 -14.30 3.15
C ILE A 65 10.57 -14.72 1.80
N ALA A 66 9.84 -15.56 1.08
CA ALA A 66 10.29 -16.14 -0.16
C ALA A 66 10.22 -15.16 -1.34
N ASP A 67 11.14 -15.32 -2.30
CA ASP A 67 10.97 -14.80 -3.65
C ASP A 67 9.81 -15.55 -4.34
N ILE A 68 8.81 -14.82 -4.78
CA ILE A 68 7.59 -15.36 -5.42
C ILE A 68 7.51 -15.02 -6.92
N THR A 69 8.64 -14.67 -7.53
CA THR A 69 8.69 -14.27 -8.96
C THR A 69 8.14 -15.37 -9.88
N ASP A 70 8.44 -16.61 -9.60
CA ASP A 70 7.95 -17.77 -10.36
C ASP A 70 6.44 -17.97 -10.20
N VAL A 71 5.88 -17.68 -9.03
CA VAL A 71 4.44 -17.78 -8.76
C VAL A 71 3.64 -16.87 -9.69
N LEU A 72 4.18 -15.70 -10.04
CA LEU A 72 3.53 -14.76 -10.96
C LEU A 72 3.33 -15.35 -12.36
N SER A 73 4.16 -16.29 -12.77
CA SER A 73 4.07 -16.97 -14.06
C SER A 73 3.22 -18.24 -14.04
N MET A 74 2.81 -18.71 -12.86
CA MET A 74 1.95 -19.88 -12.72
C MET A 74 0.52 -19.61 -13.19
N THR A 75 -0.13 -20.63 -13.71
CA THR A 75 -1.54 -20.56 -14.07
C THR A 75 -2.41 -20.61 -12.82
N VAL A 76 -3.39 -19.72 -12.75
CA VAL A 76 -4.36 -19.71 -11.64
C VAL A 76 -5.17 -21.01 -11.66
N PRO A 77 -5.26 -21.75 -10.55
CA PRO A 77 -6.03 -23.00 -10.49
C PRO A 77 -7.47 -22.81 -10.97
N GLY A 78 -7.88 -23.64 -11.92
CA GLY A 78 -9.22 -23.58 -12.53
C GLY A 78 -9.43 -22.48 -13.58
N GLU A 79 -8.38 -21.73 -13.94
CA GLU A 79 -8.43 -20.69 -14.98
C GLU A 79 -7.38 -20.96 -16.08
N SER A 80 -7.48 -20.23 -17.19
CA SER A 80 -6.45 -20.24 -18.24
C SER A 80 -5.41 -19.10 -18.09
N LYS A 81 -5.64 -18.17 -17.15
CA LYS A 81 -4.82 -16.99 -16.93
C LYS A 81 -3.68 -17.26 -15.97
N LYS A 82 -2.57 -16.56 -16.18
CA LYS A 82 -1.47 -16.50 -15.21
C LYS A 82 -1.82 -15.58 -14.04
N VAL A 83 -1.16 -15.78 -12.90
CA VAL A 83 -1.30 -14.91 -11.73
C VAL A 83 -1.01 -13.46 -12.09
N SER A 84 0.08 -13.20 -12.83
CA SER A 84 0.44 -11.84 -13.29
C SER A 84 -0.62 -11.16 -14.16
N GLU A 85 -1.41 -11.93 -14.92
CA GLU A 85 -2.50 -11.41 -15.75
C GLU A 85 -3.75 -11.02 -14.93
N LYS A 86 -3.83 -11.43 -13.68
CA LYS A 86 -4.89 -11.06 -12.74
C LYS A 86 -4.54 -9.82 -11.93
N ILE A 87 -3.29 -9.44 -11.90
CA ILE A 87 -2.79 -8.25 -11.19
C ILE A 87 -2.86 -7.06 -12.14
N ALA A 88 -3.38 -5.94 -11.67
CA ALA A 88 -3.40 -4.71 -12.45
C ALA A 88 -1.98 -4.28 -12.84
N GLY A 89 -1.81 -3.76 -14.04
CA GLY A 89 -0.50 -3.34 -14.54
C GLY A 89 0.13 -2.26 -13.65
N GLY A 90 1.45 -2.32 -13.49
CA GLY A 90 2.24 -1.39 -12.69
C GLY A 90 2.34 -1.72 -11.19
N PHE A 91 1.78 -2.85 -10.74
CA PHE A 91 1.86 -3.24 -9.32
C PHE A 91 2.86 -4.37 -9.02
N THR A 92 3.44 -5.00 -10.03
CA THR A 92 4.40 -6.10 -9.84
C THR A 92 5.86 -5.66 -9.91
N ASP A 93 6.10 -4.43 -10.37
CA ASP A 93 7.45 -3.85 -10.52
C ASP A 93 7.49 -2.47 -9.86
N THR A 94 7.33 -2.47 -8.55
CA THR A 94 7.37 -1.28 -7.72
C THR A 94 8.40 -1.45 -6.62
N SER A 95 8.86 -0.35 -6.03
CA SER A 95 9.73 -0.38 -4.84
C SER A 95 9.11 -1.13 -3.64
N LEU A 96 7.79 -1.36 -3.65
CA LEU A 96 7.10 -2.14 -2.62
C LEU A 96 7.13 -3.63 -2.89
N THR A 97 7.03 -4.05 -4.15
CA THR A 97 7.02 -5.47 -4.54
C THR A 97 8.41 -6.00 -4.84
N ASN A 98 9.28 -5.12 -5.36
CA ASN A 98 10.68 -5.39 -5.69
C ASN A 98 11.59 -4.27 -5.12
N PRO A 99 11.80 -4.23 -3.80
CA PRO A 99 12.47 -3.11 -3.13
C PRO A 99 13.96 -2.96 -3.46
N TYR A 100 14.58 -3.99 -4.00
CA TYR A 100 16.01 -3.97 -4.35
C TYR A 100 16.30 -3.80 -5.84
N GLY A 101 15.28 -3.77 -6.69
CA GLY A 101 15.48 -3.65 -8.14
C GLY A 101 16.24 -4.82 -8.78
N ASP A 102 16.30 -5.98 -8.08
CA ASP A 102 17.03 -7.18 -8.51
C ASP A 102 16.20 -8.11 -9.42
N GLY A 103 15.02 -7.68 -9.84
CA GLY A 103 14.09 -8.44 -10.65
C GLY A 103 13.28 -9.49 -9.89
N LYS A 104 13.43 -9.56 -8.57
CA LYS A 104 12.68 -10.48 -7.72
C LYS A 104 11.45 -9.81 -7.14
N THR A 105 10.38 -10.57 -7.00
CA THR A 105 9.14 -10.12 -6.38
C THR A 105 8.93 -10.85 -5.07
N TYR A 106 8.83 -10.09 -3.99
CA TYR A 106 8.66 -10.63 -2.65
C TYR A 106 7.24 -10.47 -2.12
N LEU A 107 6.46 -9.52 -2.66
CA LEU A 107 5.12 -9.23 -2.22
C LEU A 107 4.11 -9.40 -3.36
N ALA A 108 3.05 -10.16 -3.12
CA ALA A 108 1.92 -10.26 -4.05
C ALA A 108 0.91 -9.15 -3.76
N PRO A 109 0.70 -8.18 -4.67
CA PRO A 109 -0.29 -7.13 -4.47
C PRO A 109 -1.70 -7.74 -4.54
N MET A 110 -2.51 -7.53 -3.50
CA MET A 110 -3.91 -8.00 -3.45
C MET A 110 -4.90 -6.88 -3.73
N PHE A 111 -4.72 -5.76 -3.07
CA PHE A 111 -5.54 -4.56 -3.24
C PHE A 111 -4.74 -3.32 -2.87
N TYR A 112 -5.19 -2.19 -3.36
CA TYR A 112 -4.59 -0.91 -3.03
C TYR A 112 -5.67 0.07 -2.58
N SER A 113 -5.25 1.04 -1.76
CA SER A 113 -6.06 2.18 -1.39
C SER A 113 -5.41 3.44 -1.95
N PRO A 114 -6.03 4.13 -2.90
CA PRO A 114 -5.48 5.38 -3.40
C PRO A 114 -5.55 6.45 -2.31
N CYS A 115 -4.43 7.14 -2.08
CA CYS A 115 -4.40 8.34 -1.26
C CYS A 115 -4.63 9.56 -2.14
N GLY A 116 -5.32 10.55 -1.61
CA GLY A 116 -5.62 11.77 -2.36
C GLY A 116 -6.39 12.78 -1.52
N LEU A 117 -6.67 13.92 -2.12
CA LEU A 117 -7.51 14.95 -1.53
C LEU A 117 -8.98 14.63 -1.79
N PHE A 118 -9.74 14.49 -0.74
CA PHE A 118 -11.18 14.29 -0.80
C PHE A 118 -11.87 15.58 -0.43
N TYR A 119 -12.76 16.04 -1.29
CA TYR A 119 -13.48 17.30 -1.11
C TYR A 119 -14.91 17.05 -0.65
N ASN A 120 -15.35 17.80 0.36
CA ASN A 120 -16.76 17.86 0.71
C ASN A 120 -17.48 18.74 -0.32
N ALA A 121 -18.04 18.11 -1.35
CA ALA A 121 -18.70 18.82 -2.45
C ALA A 121 -19.90 19.66 -2.00
N GLY A 122 -20.63 19.17 -0.96
CA GLY A 122 -21.76 19.92 -0.38
C GLY A 122 -21.29 21.23 0.27
N PHE A 123 -20.25 21.14 1.09
CA PHE A 123 -19.67 22.31 1.75
C PHE A 123 -19.10 23.32 0.75
N LEU A 124 -18.33 22.87 -0.25
CA LEU A 124 -17.79 23.74 -1.29
C LEU A 124 -18.92 24.48 -2.04
N LYS A 125 -19.96 23.74 -2.40
CA LYS A 125 -21.12 24.33 -3.11
C LYS A 125 -21.85 25.38 -2.24
N GLU A 126 -22.03 25.12 -0.95
CA GLU A 126 -22.64 26.05 0.00
C GLU A 126 -21.84 27.36 0.10
N LYS A 127 -20.51 27.25 0.09
CA LYS A 127 -19.59 28.37 0.14
C LYS A 127 -19.40 29.08 -1.21
N GLY A 128 -19.88 28.50 -2.30
CA GLY A 128 -19.58 28.98 -3.66
C GLY A 128 -18.11 28.85 -4.02
N TRP A 129 -17.45 27.81 -3.52
CA TRP A 129 -16.03 27.52 -3.77
C TRP A 129 -15.89 26.40 -4.79
N ASP A 130 -14.93 26.55 -5.70
CA ASP A 130 -14.56 25.53 -6.66
C ASP A 130 -13.47 24.62 -6.11
N VAL A 131 -13.46 23.36 -6.60
CA VAL A 131 -12.34 22.45 -6.34
C VAL A 131 -11.10 22.95 -7.05
N PRO A 132 -9.99 23.22 -6.33
CA PRO A 132 -8.77 23.73 -6.94
C PRO A 132 -8.15 22.70 -7.88
N LYS A 133 -7.63 23.15 -9.02
CA LYS A 133 -6.97 22.32 -10.04
C LYS A 133 -5.46 22.53 -10.09
N THR A 134 -4.99 23.61 -9.47
CA THR A 134 -3.58 23.96 -9.37
C THR A 134 -3.20 24.25 -7.93
N TRP A 135 -1.91 24.26 -7.64
CA TRP A 135 -1.39 24.63 -6.32
C TRP A 135 -1.73 26.07 -5.95
N ASP A 136 -1.65 27.00 -6.91
CA ASP A 136 -2.00 28.41 -6.68
C ASP A 136 -3.47 28.57 -6.32
N GLU A 137 -4.36 27.86 -7.01
CA GLU A 137 -5.78 27.83 -6.67
C GLU A 137 -6.03 27.21 -5.29
N MET A 138 -5.27 26.18 -4.94
CA MET A 138 -5.36 25.53 -3.63
C MET A 138 -4.94 26.49 -2.51
N TRP A 139 -3.86 27.23 -2.68
CA TRP A 139 -3.41 28.20 -1.69
C TRP A 139 -4.39 29.38 -1.59
N ALA A 140 -4.89 29.88 -2.71
CA ALA A 140 -5.92 30.91 -2.72
C ALA A 140 -7.23 30.45 -2.04
N LEU A 141 -7.60 29.19 -2.17
CA LEU A 141 -8.72 28.60 -1.43
C LEU A 141 -8.40 28.54 0.08
N GLY A 142 -7.15 28.25 0.45
CA GLY A 142 -6.67 28.28 1.83
C GLY A 142 -6.83 29.64 2.48
N ASP A 143 -6.47 30.70 1.77
CA ASP A 143 -6.63 32.09 2.24
C ASP A 143 -8.12 32.45 2.47
N LYS A 144 -9.00 32.02 1.56
CA LYS A 144 -10.45 32.19 1.72
C LYS A 144 -10.98 31.42 2.94
N ALA A 145 -10.53 30.16 3.10
CA ALA A 145 -10.92 29.34 4.23
C ALA A 145 -10.49 29.97 5.56
N ALA A 146 -9.25 30.45 5.63
CA ALA A 146 -8.72 31.12 6.81
C ALA A 146 -9.49 32.41 7.16
N ALA A 147 -9.86 33.19 6.16
CA ALA A 147 -10.67 34.40 6.35
C ALA A 147 -12.07 34.10 6.91
N GLU A 148 -12.59 32.91 6.65
CA GLU A 148 -13.89 32.45 7.20
C GLU A 148 -13.74 31.59 8.48
N GLY A 149 -12.55 31.53 9.06
CA GLY A 149 -12.29 30.79 10.31
C GLY A 149 -12.34 29.26 10.16
N THR A 150 -12.12 28.74 8.95
CA THR A 150 -12.02 27.31 8.68
C THR A 150 -10.65 26.92 8.10
N TYR A 151 -10.43 25.64 7.87
CA TYR A 151 -9.15 25.12 7.41
C TYR A 151 -9.24 24.66 5.96
N LEU A 152 -8.12 24.83 5.22
CA LEU A 152 -7.99 24.36 3.84
C LEU A 152 -8.19 22.82 3.75
N PHE A 153 -7.59 22.09 4.66
CA PHE A 153 -7.72 20.63 4.76
C PHE A 153 -7.50 20.13 6.18
N THR A 154 -7.87 18.90 6.40
CA THR A 154 -7.57 18.15 7.63
C THR A 154 -6.95 16.81 7.26
N TYR A 155 -6.15 16.25 8.14
CA TYR A 155 -5.55 14.93 7.99
C TYR A 155 -5.49 14.24 9.37
N PRO A 156 -5.40 12.89 9.41
CA PRO A 156 -5.24 12.19 10.68
C PRO A 156 -3.87 12.52 11.31
N THR A 157 -3.83 12.56 12.62
CA THR A 157 -2.60 12.87 13.40
C THR A 157 -1.54 11.78 13.31
N THR A 158 -1.93 10.58 12.91
CA THR A 158 -1.05 9.42 12.74
C THR A 158 -1.28 8.79 11.37
N GLY A 159 -0.20 8.62 10.62
CA GLY A 159 -0.21 8.04 9.29
C GLY A 159 -0.80 8.95 8.20
N TYR A 160 -0.61 8.58 6.97
CA TYR A 160 -1.15 9.17 5.74
C TYR A 160 -0.68 10.59 5.37
N PHE A 161 -0.01 11.34 6.25
CA PHE A 161 0.55 12.64 5.87
C PHE A 161 1.72 12.47 4.88
N ASP A 162 2.48 11.42 5.02
CA ASP A 162 3.52 10.99 4.10
C ASP A 162 2.98 10.77 2.67
N ALA A 163 1.75 10.27 2.52
CA ALA A 163 1.13 10.11 1.21
C ALA A 163 0.96 11.45 0.47
N PHE A 164 0.67 12.54 1.17
CA PHE A 164 0.65 13.87 0.59
C PHE A 164 2.04 14.32 0.15
N PHE A 165 3.05 14.06 0.95
CA PHE A 165 4.45 14.36 0.61
C PHE A 165 4.92 13.57 -0.62
N TYR A 166 4.61 12.29 -0.71
CA TYR A 166 4.90 11.48 -1.90
C TYR A 166 4.20 12.01 -3.16
N ALA A 167 2.95 12.45 -3.03
CA ALA A 167 2.24 13.08 -4.14
C ALA A 167 2.90 14.38 -4.61
N LEU A 168 3.41 15.18 -3.67
CA LEU A 168 4.20 16.39 -3.99
C LEU A 168 5.49 16.06 -4.72
N MET A 169 6.24 15.07 -4.24
CA MET A 169 7.48 14.61 -4.89
C MET A 169 7.20 14.15 -6.32
N TYR A 170 6.16 13.35 -6.51
CA TYR A 170 5.76 12.88 -7.84
C TYR A 170 5.33 14.03 -8.76
N ALA A 171 4.56 14.97 -8.25
CA ALA A 171 4.12 16.13 -9.00
C ALA A 171 5.28 17.08 -9.39
N ALA A 172 6.29 17.20 -8.52
CA ALA A 172 7.44 18.08 -8.74
C ALA A 172 8.47 17.49 -9.72
N GLY A 173 8.75 16.19 -9.61
CA GLY A 173 9.85 15.55 -10.33
C GLY A 173 9.45 14.42 -11.28
N GLY A 174 8.17 14.06 -11.31
CA GLY A 174 7.67 12.95 -12.13
C GLY A 174 8.05 11.55 -11.58
N PRO A 175 7.71 10.50 -12.34
CA PRO A 175 7.91 9.12 -11.90
C PRO A 175 9.39 8.76 -11.69
N ASP A 176 10.28 9.23 -12.54
CA ASP A 176 11.71 8.91 -12.44
C ASP A 176 12.34 9.50 -11.17
N PHE A 177 12.04 10.75 -10.88
CA PHE A 177 12.47 11.40 -9.65
C PHE A 177 11.88 10.69 -8.41
N PHE A 178 10.58 10.40 -8.44
CA PHE A 178 9.92 9.70 -7.37
C PHE A 178 10.56 8.33 -7.09
N ASN A 179 10.81 7.54 -8.13
CA ASN A 179 11.44 6.22 -7.98
C ASN A 179 12.87 6.34 -7.40
N LYS A 180 13.69 7.25 -7.92
CA LYS A 180 15.04 7.49 -7.39
C LYS A 180 15.01 7.91 -5.92
N ALA A 181 14.13 8.85 -5.57
CA ALA A 181 13.97 9.32 -4.21
C ALA A 181 13.53 8.21 -3.25
N THR A 182 12.59 7.37 -3.65
CA THR A 182 12.09 6.25 -2.83
C THR A 182 13.08 5.08 -2.74
N HIS A 183 14.03 4.98 -3.68
CA HIS A 183 15.14 4.03 -3.61
C HIS A 183 16.39 4.59 -2.93
N TYR A 184 16.34 5.85 -2.46
CA TYR A 184 17.49 6.52 -1.81
C TYR A 184 18.73 6.58 -2.69
N GLU A 185 18.56 6.81 -4.00
CA GLU A 185 19.67 6.96 -4.91
C GLU A 185 20.47 8.25 -4.60
N GLU A 186 21.78 8.18 -4.71
CA GLU A 186 22.64 9.33 -4.48
C GLU A 186 22.47 10.42 -5.55
N GLY A 187 22.53 11.67 -5.16
CA GLY A 187 22.53 12.81 -6.10
C GLY A 187 21.16 13.26 -6.59
N ILE A 188 20.11 12.93 -5.84
CA ILE A 188 18.74 13.37 -6.15
C ILE A 188 18.52 14.79 -5.63
#